data_41b3327b1678a54b17ecb649abbb871e
#
_entry.id   41b3327b1678a54b17ecb649abbb871e
#
_cell.length_a   1.000
_cell.length_b   1.000
_cell.length_c   1.000
_cell.angle_alpha   90.00
_cell.angle_beta   90.00
_cell.angle_gamma   90.00
#
_symmetry.space_group_name_H-M   'P 1'
#
loop_
_entity.id
_entity.type
_entity.pdbx_description
1 polymer ?
#
loop_
_entity_poly.entity_id
_entity_poly.type
_entity_poly.pdbx_seq_one_letter_code
_entity_poly.pdbx_strand_id
1 'polypeptide(L)'
;MDVKFDTREKFTVVTPNMPQLSANLAAELASKCTEQLQKDPKNVVLNLSQLSFVDEKAAETLAELQQKFYENNGSFVICCLRPEIEDAFEKMELLELLNITPTESEAWDIVQMEEIERELLDSDDMEFDKNA
;
A
#
# COMPACT_ATOMS: atom_id res chain seq x y z
N MET A 1 -16.25 -11.00 0.22
CA MET A 1 -15.69 -9.66 0.07
C MET A 1 -15.51 -9.34 -1.41
N ASP A 2 -16.01 -8.20 -1.83
CA ASP A 2 -15.94 -7.79 -3.23
C ASP A 2 -14.74 -6.86 -3.43
N VAL A 3 -13.67 -7.40 -4.00
CA VAL A 3 -12.41 -6.68 -4.20
C VAL A 3 -11.94 -6.92 -5.63
N LYS A 4 -11.63 -5.83 -6.33
CA LYS A 4 -11.09 -5.92 -7.67
C LYS A 4 -9.56 -5.90 -7.63
N PHE A 5 -8.93 -6.83 -8.32
CA PHE A 5 -7.50 -6.88 -8.49
C PHE A 5 -7.17 -6.62 -9.95
N ASP A 6 -6.34 -5.62 -10.19
CA ASP A 6 -5.92 -5.25 -11.54
C ASP A 6 -4.38 -5.24 -11.57
N THR A 7 -3.80 -6.32 -12.06
CA THR A 7 -2.35 -6.49 -12.07
C THR A 7 -1.75 -5.78 -13.28
N ARG A 8 -0.81 -4.91 -13.00
CA ARG A 8 -0.04 -4.16 -13.98
C ARG A 8 1.38 -4.69 -14.00
N GLU A 9 2.23 -4.10 -14.84
CA GLU A 9 3.60 -4.57 -14.98
C GLU A 9 4.40 -4.48 -13.68
N LYS A 10 4.26 -3.38 -12.94
CA LYS A 10 5.08 -3.12 -11.76
C LYS A 10 4.32 -3.17 -10.45
N PHE A 11 3.01 -3.22 -10.49
CA PHE A 11 2.18 -3.20 -9.29
C PHE A 11 0.80 -3.76 -9.57
N THR A 12 0.11 -4.13 -8.51
CA THR A 12 -1.29 -4.56 -8.59
C THR A 12 -2.16 -3.52 -7.90
N VAL A 13 -3.17 -3.04 -8.61
CA VAL A 13 -4.15 -2.12 -8.01
C VAL A 13 -5.24 -2.95 -7.36
N VAL A 14 -5.46 -2.72 -6.07
CA VAL A 14 -6.48 -3.42 -5.30
C VAL A 14 -7.57 -2.42 -4.93
N THR A 15 -8.78 -2.67 -5.36
CA THR A 15 -9.90 -1.75 -5.12
C THR A 15 -11.02 -2.48 -4.39
N PRO A 16 -11.14 -2.28 -3.08
CA PRO A 16 -12.28 -2.82 -2.34
C PRO A 16 -13.56 -2.12 -2.80
N ASN A 17 -14.55 -2.90 -3.19
CA ASN A 17 -15.81 -2.36 -3.71
C ASN A 17 -16.89 -2.46 -2.63
N MET A 18 -16.70 -1.68 -1.56
CA MET A 18 -17.64 -1.63 -0.45
C MET A 18 -17.54 -0.27 0.22
N PRO A 19 -18.64 0.23 0.81
CA PRO A 19 -18.61 1.55 1.44
C PRO A 19 -17.95 1.56 2.81
N GLN A 20 -17.91 0.42 3.49
CA GLN A 20 -17.37 0.34 4.86
C GLN A 20 -16.31 -0.72 4.98
N LEU A 21 -15.23 -0.39 5.66
CA LEU A 21 -14.18 -1.34 5.94
C LEU A 21 -14.16 -1.60 7.45
N SER A 22 -14.69 -2.74 7.85
CA SER A 22 -14.70 -3.18 9.24
C SER A 22 -13.41 -3.91 9.56
N ALA A 23 -13.19 -4.20 10.83
CA ALA A 23 -12.01 -4.96 11.25
C ALA A 23 -11.93 -6.31 10.55
N ASN A 24 -13.07 -7.03 10.43
CA ASN A 24 -13.08 -8.34 9.78
C ASN A 24 -12.77 -8.24 8.29
N LEU A 25 -13.35 -7.26 7.62
CA LEU A 25 -13.10 -7.06 6.19
C LEU A 25 -11.65 -6.63 5.94
N ALA A 26 -11.10 -5.81 6.84
CA ALA A 26 -9.70 -5.41 6.73
C ALA A 26 -8.77 -6.61 6.89
N ALA A 27 -9.10 -7.53 7.78
CA ALA A 27 -8.30 -8.75 7.95
C ALA A 27 -8.31 -9.60 6.67
N GLU A 28 -9.48 -9.73 6.04
CA GLU A 28 -9.58 -10.46 4.78
C GLU A 28 -8.79 -9.76 3.68
N LEU A 29 -8.92 -8.44 3.61
CA LEU A 29 -8.18 -7.64 2.63
C LEU A 29 -6.68 -7.80 2.82
N ALA A 30 -6.23 -7.73 4.07
CA ALA A 30 -4.81 -7.88 4.40
C ALA A 30 -4.29 -9.25 3.97
N SER A 31 -5.09 -10.30 4.19
CA SER A 31 -4.72 -11.64 3.77
C SER A 31 -4.54 -11.72 2.26
N LYS A 32 -5.48 -11.16 1.51
CA LYS A 32 -5.42 -11.15 0.05
C LYS A 32 -4.23 -10.35 -0.48
N CYS A 33 -3.97 -9.20 0.13
CA CYS A 33 -2.83 -8.38 -0.28
C CYS A 33 -1.50 -9.06 0.06
N THR A 34 -1.45 -9.74 1.20
CA THR A 34 -0.24 -10.46 1.61
C THR A 34 0.12 -11.56 0.62
N GLU A 35 -0.88 -12.22 0.03
CA GLU A 35 -0.64 -13.22 -0.99
C GLU A 35 0.13 -12.63 -2.17
N GLN A 36 -0.04 -11.33 -2.43
CA GLN A 36 0.65 -10.67 -3.53
C GLN A 36 2.16 -10.63 -3.31
N LEU A 37 2.62 -10.72 -2.06
CA LEU A 37 4.05 -10.76 -1.77
C LEU A 37 4.72 -12.04 -2.28
N GLN A 38 3.93 -13.06 -2.58
CA GLN A 38 4.44 -14.32 -3.12
C GLN A 38 4.41 -14.33 -4.64
N LYS A 39 3.98 -13.24 -5.24
CA LYS A 39 3.82 -13.11 -6.70
C LYS A 39 4.68 -11.97 -7.21
N ASP A 40 4.70 -11.82 -8.50
CA ASP A 40 5.38 -10.73 -9.17
C ASP A 40 4.35 -9.97 -9.99
N PRO A 41 4.17 -8.66 -9.81
CA PRO A 41 4.93 -7.76 -8.92
C PRO A 41 4.49 -7.86 -7.45
N LYS A 42 5.41 -7.52 -6.55
CA LYS A 42 5.11 -7.51 -5.11
C LYS A 42 4.44 -6.23 -4.62
N ASN A 43 4.40 -5.22 -5.46
CA ASN A 43 3.91 -3.90 -5.08
C ASN A 43 2.40 -3.82 -5.19
N VAL A 44 1.77 -3.16 -4.22
CA VAL A 44 0.32 -2.98 -4.20
C VAL A 44 -0.02 -1.50 -4.09
N VAL A 45 -0.95 -1.06 -4.92
CA VAL A 45 -1.59 0.25 -4.79
C VAL A 45 -3.03 -0.01 -4.37
N LEU A 46 -3.38 0.44 -3.17
CA LEU A 46 -4.72 0.24 -2.63
C LEU A 46 -5.58 1.46 -2.93
N ASN A 47 -6.56 1.28 -3.80
CA ASN A 47 -7.46 2.35 -4.21
C ASN A 47 -8.71 2.32 -3.34
N LEU A 48 -8.89 3.32 -2.50
CA LEU A 48 -10.00 3.39 -1.55
C LEU A 48 -11.12 4.34 -1.99
N SER A 49 -11.23 4.59 -3.30
CA SER A 49 -12.24 5.52 -3.82
C SER A 49 -13.69 5.12 -3.51
N GLN A 50 -13.94 3.85 -3.25
CA GLN A 50 -15.29 3.35 -2.95
C GLN A 50 -15.61 3.39 -1.45
N LEU A 51 -14.62 3.68 -0.63
CA LEU A 51 -14.75 3.61 0.82
C LEU A 51 -15.22 4.92 1.40
N SER A 52 -16.26 4.89 2.23
CA SER A 52 -16.77 6.08 2.94
C SER A 52 -16.66 5.97 4.45
N PHE A 53 -16.36 4.79 4.97
CA PHE A 53 -16.19 4.59 6.41
C PHE A 53 -15.11 3.54 6.67
N VAL A 54 -14.29 3.78 7.68
CA VAL A 54 -13.24 2.83 8.09
C VAL A 54 -13.22 2.76 9.62
N ASP A 55 -13.23 1.53 10.16
CA ASP A 55 -13.05 1.30 11.60
C ASP A 55 -11.62 1.64 11.99
N GLU A 56 -11.45 2.08 13.23
CA GLU A 56 -10.12 2.34 13.77
C GLU A 56 -9.23 1.10 13.66
N LYS A 57 -9.78 -0.06 14.02
CA LYS A 57 -9.04 -1.31 13.94
C LYS A 57 -8.66 -1.66 12.50
N ALA A 58 -9.55 -1.37 11.56
CA ALA A 58 -9.29 -1.58 10.14
C ALA A 58 -8.14 -0.70 9.68
N ALA A 59 -8.14 0.56 10.10
CA ALA A 59 -7.07 1.49 9.73
C ALA A 59 -5.72 1.02 10.28
N GLU A 60 -5.69 0.53 11.51
CA GLU A 60 -4.47 -0.04 12.09
C GLU A 60 -3.97 -1.23 11.27
N THR A 61 -4.90 -2.07 10.80
CA THR A 61 -4.55 -3.21 9.97
C THR A 61 -3.87 -2.77 8.68
N LEU A 62 -4.33 -1.68 8.09
CA LEU A 62 -3.70 -1.15 6.88
C LEU A 62 -2.28 -0.66 7.15
N ALA A 63 -2.05 -0.04 8.30
CA ALA A 63 -0.71 0.42 8.68
C ALA A 63 0.23 -0.77 8.87
N GLU A 64 -0.25 -1.82 9.53
CA GLU A 64 0.53 -3.04 9.71
C GLU A 64 0.84 -3.71 8.38
N LEU A 65 -0.12 -3.68 7.47
CA LEU A 65 0.05 -4.26 6.13
C LEU A 65 1.13 -3.53 5.36
N GLN A 66 1.15 -2.19 5.42
CA GLN A 66 2.19 -1.40 4.79
C GLN A 66 3.57 -1.79 5.33
N GLN A 67 3.68 -1.90 6.64
CA GLN A 67 4.93 -2.30 7.28
C GLN A 67 5.39 -3.66 6.78
N LYS A 68 4.47 -4.61 6.68
CA LYS A 68 4.77 -5.96 6.22
C LYS A 68 5.30 -5.96 4.79
N PHE A 69 4.72 -5.14 3.92
CA PHE A 69 5.21 -5.04 2.54
C PHE A 69 6.64 -4.53 2.50
N TYR A 70 6.94 -3.48 3.26
CA TYR A 70 8.30 -2.94 3.29
C TYR A 70 9.31 -3.94 3.84
N GLU A 71 8.92 -4.71 4.84
CA GLU A 71 9.80 -5.74 5.40
C GLU A 71 10.09 -6.85 4.40
N ASN A 72 9.26 -6.98 3.38
CA ASN A 72 9.40 -8.03 2.37
C ASN A 72 9.79 -7.47 1.01
N ASN A 73 10.38 -6.30 0.97
CA ASN A 73 10.86 -5.64 -0.25
C ASN A 73 9.77 -5.30 -1.25
N GLY A 74 8.56 -5.08 -0.74
CA GLY A 74 7.45 -4.62 -1.56
C GLY A 74 7.07 -3.20 -1.20
N SER A 75 6.26 -2.57 -2.04
CA SER A 75 5.72 -1.25 -1.77
C SER A 75 4.21 -1.36 -1.57
N PHE A 76 3.69 -0.55 -0.67
CA PHE A 76 2.26 -0.50 -0.40
C PHE A 76 1.86 0.96 -0.29
N VAL A 77 1.06 1.42 -1.24
CA VAL A 77 0.64 2.83 -1.31
C VAL A 77 -0.86 2.88 -1.40
N ILE A 78 -1.47 3.78 -0.62
CA ILE A 78 -2.91 3.99 -0.61
C ILE A 78 -3.21 5.23 -1.45
N CYS A 79 -4.26 5.18 -2.26
CA CYS A 79 -4.62 6.34 -3.07
C CYS A 79 -6.12 6.57 -3.12
N CYS A 80 -6.50 7.73 -3.59
CA CYS A 80 -7.88 8.06 -3.94
C CYS A 80 -8.81 8.08 -2.75
N LEU A 81 -8.33 8.58 -1.61
CA LEU A 81 -9.17 8.68 -0.41
C LEU A 81 -10.28 9.70 -0.60
N ARG A 82 -11.47 9.36 -0.12
CA ARG A 82 -12.53 10.35 0.02
C ARG A 82 -12.21 11.23 1.22
N PRO A 83 -12.72 12.47 1.24
CA PRO A 83 -12.44 13.40 2.35
C PRO A 83 -12.77 12.83 3.72
N GLU A 84 -13.87 12.07 3.85
CA GLU A 84 -14.25 11.51 5.14
C GLU A 84 -13.26 10.46 5.63
N ILE A 85 -12.60 9.74 4.71
CA ILE A 85 -11.58 8.76 5.06
C ILE A 85 -10.28 9.48 5.45
N GLU A 86 -9.94 10.51 4.70
CA GLU A 86 -8.76 11.32 5.02
C GLU A 86 -8.89 11.92 6.42
N ASP A 87 -10.07 12.46 6.74
CA ASP A 87 -10.36 13.00 8.07
C ASP A 87 -10.22 11.93 9.15
N ALA A 88 -10.73 10.73 8.87
CA ALA A 88 -10.64 9.63 9.84
C ALA A 88 -9.19 9.26 10.11
N PHE A 89 -8.38 9.15 9.07
CA PHE A 89 -6.96 8.82 9.23
C PHE A 89 -6.22 9.93 9.96
N GLU A 90 -6.56 11.19 9.71
CA GLU A 90 -5.96 12.31 10.41
C GLU A 90 -6.26 12.24 11.90
N LYS A 91 -7.51 11.97 12.26
CA LYS A 91 -7.91 11.86 13.67
C LYS A 91 -7.25 10.68 14.36
N MET A 92 -6.92 9.64 13.62
CA MET A 92 -6.23 8.47 14.16
C MET A 92 -4.70 8.64 14.13
N GLU A 93 -4.22 9.79 13.65
CA GLU A 93 -2.80 10.09 13.53
C GLU A 93 -2.06 9.13 12.60
N LEU A 94 -2.75 8.66 11.57
CA LEU A 94 -2.19 7.73 10.60
C LEU A 94 -1.79 8.35 9.27
N LEU A 95 -2.19 9.60 9.01
CA LEU A 95 -1.87 10.24 7.72
C LEU A 95 -0.38 10.32 7.45
N GLU A 96 0.40 10.64 8.47
CA GLU A 96 1.86 10.75 8.30
C GLU A 96 2.54 9.40 8.25
N LEU A 97 1.92 8.39 8.83
CA LEU A 97 2.48 7.06 8.89
C LEU A 97 2.26 6.28 7.61
N LEU A 98 1.13 6.51 6.95
CA LEU A 98 0.77 5.79 5.74
C LEU A 98 1.26 6.53 4.48
N ASN A 99 1.64 5.76 3.48
CA ASN A 99 1.94 6.33 2.16
C ASN A 99 0.64 6.52 1.41
N ILE A 100 0.24 7.78 1.26
CA ILE A 100 -1.04 8.12 0.65
C ILE A 100 -0.81 9.13 -0.46
N THR A 101 -1.45 8.91 -1.60
CA THR A 101 -1.42 9.84 -2.71
C THR A 101 -2.84 10.16 -3.17
N PRO A 102 -3.04 11.30 -3.83
CA PRO A 102 -4.37 11.65 -4.36
C PRO A 102 -4.83 10.74 -5.49
N THR A 103 -3.91 10.24 -6.31
CA THR A 103 -4.25 9.50 -7.52
C THR A 103 -3.41 8.23 -7.65
N GLU A 104 -3.87 7.31 -8.50
CA GLU A 104 -3.12 6.11 -8.83
C GLU A 104 -1.81 6.45 -9.53
N SER A 105 -1.82 7.47 -10.36
CA SER A 105 -0.63 7.91 -11.08
C SER A 105 0.49 8.31 -10.13
N GLU A 106 0.15 9.06 -9.10
CA GLU A 106 1.13 9.47 -8.10
C GLU A 106 1.58 8.29 -7.23
N ALA A 107 0.67 7.34 -6.98
CA ALA A 107 1.04 6.13 -6.27
C ALA A 107 2.06 5.33 -7.09
N TRP A 108 1.88 5.28 -8.40
CA TRP A 108 2.83 4.63 -9.30
C TRP A 108 4.21 5.28 -9.21
N ASP A 109 4.24 6.61 -9.14
CA ASP A 109 5.51 7.32 -9.00
C ASP A 109 6.25 6.92 -7.74
N ILE A 110 5.52 6.74 -6.63
CA ILE A 110 6.13 6.29 -5.38
C ILE A 110 6.67 4.88 -5.51
N VAL A 111 5.91 3.98 -6.12
CA VAL A 111 6.33 2.59 -6.32
C VAL A 111 7.63 2.56 -7.14
N GLN A 112 7.68 3.32 -8.22
CA GLN A 112 8.88 3.38 -9.06
C GLN A 112 10.09 3.88 -8.27
N MET A 113 9.87 4.95 -7.53
CA MET A 113 10.94 5.55 -6.74
C MET A 113 11.50 4.57 -5.71
N GLU A 114 10.60 3.86 -5.03
CA GLU A 114 11.01 2.90 -4.01
C GLU A 114 11.75 1.71 -4.62
N GLU A 115 11.32 1.26 -5.80
CA GLU A 115 12.02 0.19 -6.48
C GLU A 115 13.43 0.60 -6.87
N ILE A 116 13.57 1.80 -7.39
CA ILE A 116 14.87 2.34 -7.76
C ILE A 116 15.76 2.46 -6.53
N GLU A 117 15.22 2.95 -5.42
CA GLU A 117 15.97 3.06 -4.18
C GLU A 117 16.49 1.70 -3.70
N ARG A 118 15.64 0.67 -3.78
CA ARG A 118 16.04 -0.68 -3.39
C ARG A 118 17.15 -1.21 -4.28
N GLU A 119 17.06 -0.97 -5.59
CA GLU A 119 18.10 -1.39 -6.53
C GLU A 119 19.40 -0.63 -6.30
N LEU A 120 19.30 0.66 -6.04
CA LEU A 120 20.50 1.47 -5.78
C LEU A 120 21.20 1.06 -4.49
N LEU A 121 20.42 0.73 -3.46
CA LEU A 121 21.01 0.28 -2.21
C LEU A 121 21.80 -1.01 -2.39
N ASP A 122 21.26 -1.94 -3.18
CA ASP A 122 21.98 -3.18 -3.47
C ASP A 122 23.22 -2.89 -4.28
N SER A 123 23.11 -2.03 -5.31
CA SER A 123 24.23 -1.67 -6.16
C SER A 123 25.29 -0.89 -5.39
N ASP A 124 24.85 0.04 -4.57
CA ASP A 124 25.76 0.87 -3.78
C ASP A 124 26.58 0.03 -2.82
N ASP A 125 25.98 -0.96 -2.20
CA ASP A 125 26.70 -1.87 -1.31
C ASP A 125 27.83 -2.55 -2.04
N MET A 126 27.57 -3.02 -3.25
CA MET A 126 28.57 -3.70 -4.06
C MET A 126 29.65 -2.75 -4.54
N GLU A 127 29.24 -1.60 -5.03
CA GLU A 127 30.19 -0.60 -5.54
C GLU A 127 31.03 -0.02 -4.42
N PHE A 128 30.41 0.23 -3.31
CA PHE A 128 31.10 0.81 -2.15
C PHE A 128 32.23 -0.13 -1.70
N ASP A 129 31.94 -1.40 -1.66
CA ASP A 129 32.94 -2.39 -1.26
C ASP A 129 34.15 -2.39 -2.21
N LYS A 130 33.89 -2.18 -3.50
CA LYS A 130 34.96 -2.13 -4.49
C LYS A 130 35.83 -0.91 -4.33
N ASN A 131 35.25 0.16 -3.90
CA ASN A 131 35.96 1.43 -3.77
C ASN A 131 36.62 1.60 -2.41
N ALA A 132 36.22 0.78 -1.48
CA ALA A 132 36.78 0.83 -0.12
C ALA A 132 38.14 0.11 -0.06
#